data_d87d42982fd43b19a44404092a91f1c7
#
_entry.id   d87d42982fd43b19a44404092a91f1c7
#
_cell.length_a   1.000
_cell.length_b   1.000
_cell.length_c   1.000
_cell.angle_alpha   90.00
_cell.angle_beta   90.00
_cell.angle_gamma   90.00
#
_symmetry.space_group_name_H-M   'P 1'
#
loop_
_entity.id
_entity.type
_entity.pdbx_description
1 polymer ?
#
loop_
_entity_poly.entity_id
_entity_poly.type
_entity_poly.pdbx_seq_one_letter_code
_entity_poly.pdbx_strand_id
1 'polypeptide(L)'
;MVSIVRVDKLDPQSGTALEIGTSGDTINIPSGVTIANSGTATGFGMTGWSTGGTSNSFIPSATDQGVYLGVTSATAQNLLNDYEEGTWTPSYYGLGGTTAPTYSVQSGKYTKVGRSVTLTGTLTITAHNATGNMNLSGFPFNVGGSSDNGYYAAWDYYMGGAGWQNLPAADYSGYTGVNTDRAPMHYVDSGEGHGETYFLIQTVCATSGTCILNFRLNYFTA
;
A
#
# COMPACT_ATOMS: atom_id res chain seq x y z
N MET A 1 -16.66 7.65 -57.14
CA MET A 1 -15.27 7.52 -57.66
C MET A 1 -14.36 7.66 -56.45
N VAL A 2 -13.46 6.71 -56.21
CA VAL A 2 -12.50 6.81 -55.11
C VAL A 2 -11.25 7.48 -55.65
N SER A 3 -10.85 8.60 -55.08
CA SER A 3 -9.59 9.28 -55.39
C SER A 3 -8.47 8.73 -54.51
N ILE A 4 -7.38 8.29 -55.09
CA ILE A 4 -6.23 7.77 -54.39
C ILE A 4 -5.03 8.69 -54.65
N VAL A 5 -4.43 9.21 -53.62
CA VAL A 5 -3.14 9.91 -53.65
C VAL A 5 -2.05 8.94 -53.23
N ARG A 6 -1.06 8.70 -54.04
CA ARG A 6 0.09 7.84 -53.74
C ARG A 6 1.34 8.69 -53.73
N VAL A 7 1.94 8.85 -52.58
CA VAL A 7 3.14 9.65 -52.39
C VAL A 7 4.07 8.95 -51.38
N ASP A 8 5.36 9.10 -51.55
CA ASP A 8 6.37 8.56 -50.58
C ASP A 8 6.53 9.47 -49.37
N LYS A 9 6.20 10.77 -49.52
CA LYS A 9 6.28 11.75 -48.45
C LYS A 9 5.20 12.82 -48.64
N LEU A 10 4.50 13.17 -47.57
CA LEU A 10 3.66 14.35 -47.47
C LEU A 10 4.36 15.36 -46.56
N ASP A 11 4.64 16.55 -47.10
CA ASP A 11 5.32 17.62 -46.41
C ASP A 11 4.55 18.94 -46.65
N PRO A 12 4.33 19.76 -45.65
CA PRO A 12 3.67 21.03 -45.86
C PRO A 12 4.55 21.93 -46.74
N GLN A 13 3.94 22.53 -47.77
CA GLN A 13 4.65 23.41 -48.68
C GLN A 13 5.13 24.70 -48.00
N SER A 14 4.41 25.13 -46.98
CA SER A 14 4.75 26.28 -46.16
C SER A 14 4.23 26.08 -44.74
N GLY A 15 4.95 26.61 -43.76
CA GLY A 15 4.60 26.41 -42.34
C GLY A 15 5.08 25.08 -41.78
N THR A 16 4.63 24.76 -40.59
CA THR A 16 5.05 23.60 -39.78
C THR A 16 3.94 22.57 -39.54
N ALA A 17 2.73 22.80 -40.10
CA ALA A 17 1.59 21.93 -39.88
C ALA A 17 1.10 21.31 -41.20
N LEU A 18 0.85 20.01 -41.19
CA LEU A 18 0.11 19.30 -42.22
C LEU A 18 -1.27 18.96 -41.66
N GLU A 19 -2.32 19.53 -42.20
CA GLU A 19 -3.70 19.18 -41.86
C GLU A 19 -4.20 18.05 -42.76
N ILE A 20 -4.75 16.99 -42.13
CA ILE A 20 -5.36 15.88 -42.84
C ILE A 20 -6.81 15.76 -42.37
N GLY A 21 -7.76 16.15 -43.25
CA GLY A 21 -9.18 16.18 -42.91
C GLY A 21 -9.64 17.47 -42.23
N THR A 22 -10.94 17.61 -42.07
CA THR A 22 -11.64 18.70 -41.38
C THR A 22 -12.53 18.14 -40.28
N SER A 23 -13.18 18.98 -39.50
CA SER A 23 -14.10 18.55 -38.44
C SER A 23 -15.16 17.60 -38.97
N GLY A 24 -15.26 16.40 -38.39
CA GLY A 24 -16.17 15.34 -38.81
C GLY A 24 -15.56 14.28 -39.74
N ASP A 25 -14.36 14.51 -40.28
CA ASP A 25 -13.67 13.53 -41.10
C ASP A 25 -13.03 12.40 -40.25
N THR A 26 -12.95 11.23 -40.84
CA THR A 26 -12.30 10.05 -40.22
C THR A 26 -11.05 9.69 -41.00
N ILE A 27 -9.91 9.57 -40.29
CA ILE A 27 -8.69 9.00 -40.83
C ILE A 27 -8.68 7.50 -40.47
N ASN A 28 -8.89 6.65 -41.45
CA ASN A 28 -8.88 5.21 -41.27
C ASN A 28 -7.47 4.66 -41.48
N ILE A 29 -6.90 4.08 -40.44
CA ILE A 29 -5.60 3.37 -40.45
C ILE A 29 -5.89 1.87 -40.52
N PRO A 30 -5.65 1.19 -41.68
CA PRO A 30 -5.94 -0.23 -41.81
C PRO A 30 -5.09 -1.10 -40.86
N SER A 31 -5.57 -2.31 -40.61
CA SER A 31 -4.82 -3.30 -39.86
C SER A 31 -3.44 -3.58 -40.47
N GLY A 32 -2.39 -3.70 -39.65
CA GLY A 32 -1.01 -3.91 -40.10
C GLY A 32 -0.24 -2.63 -40.46
N VAL A 33 -0.86 -1.47 -40.42
CA VAL A 33 -0.18 -0.19 -40.57
C VAL A 33 0.24 0.37 -39.21
N THR A 34 1.48 0.85 -39.10
CA THR A 34 2.02 1.47 -37.91
C THR A 34 2.09 2.99 -38.07
N ILE A 35 1.62 3.73 -37.06
CA ILE A 35 1.92 5.15 -36.92
C ILE A 35 3.15 5.29 -36.06
N ALA A 36 4.31 5.57 -36.67
CA ALA A 36 5.55 5.87 -35.95
C ALA A 36 5.59 7.36 -35.65
N ASN A 37 5.42 7.74 -34.38
CA ASN A 37 5.54 9.12 -33.95
C ASN A 37 6.85 9.30 -33.15
N SER A 38 7.78 10.08 -33.69
CA SER A 38 9.03 10.45 -33.03
C SER A 38 8.95 11.79 -32.28
N GLY A 39 7.82 12.49 -32.40
CA GLY A 39 7.54 13.75 -31.72
C GLY A 39 6.53 13.61 -30.60
N THR A 40 6.00 14.73 -30.13
CA THR A 40 4.93 14.75 -29.14
C THR A 40 3.59 14.46 -29.84
N ALA A 41 2.88 13.40 -29.42
CA ALA A 41 1.53 13.13 -29.86
C ALA A 41 0.53 13.81 -28.92
N THR A 42 -0.25 14.75 -29.43
CA THR A 42 -1.34 15.40 -28.68
C THR A 42 -2.68 15.01 -29.32
N GLY A 43 -3.71 14.81 -28.52
CA GLY A 43 -5.08 14.57 -29.05
C GLY A 43 -5.43 13.11 -29.36
N PHE A 44 -4.62 12.12 -29.02
CA PHE A 44 -4.97 10.69 -29.20
C PHE A 44 -5.97 10.16 -28.16
N GLY A 45 -6.86 10.99 -27.67
CA GLY A 45 -7.95 10.59 -26.77
C GLY A 45 -7.56 10.30 -25.31
N MET A 46 -6.28 10.39 -24.96
CA MET A 46 -5.80 10.23 -23.58
C MET A 46 -5.33 11.58 -23.01
N THR A 47 -6.21 12.57 -23.02
CA THR A 47 -5.94 13.83 -22.32
C THR A 47 -5.80 13.57 -20.82
N GLY A 48 -4.77 14.12 -20.21
CA GLY A 48 -4.49 13.93 -18.78
C GLY A 48 -3.52 12.80 -18.44
N TRP A 49 -2.96 12.12 -19.45
CA TRP A 49 -1.95 11.09 -19.27
C TRP A 49 -0.70 11.44 -20.07
N SER A 50 0.45 11.21 -19.51
CA SER A 50 1.74 11.28 -20.20
C SER A 50 2.43 9.92 -20.20
N THR A 51 3.17 9.62 -21.25
CA THR A 51 4.14 8.55 -21.22
C THR A 51 5.42 9.12 -20.61
N GLY A 52 5.79 8.67 -19.43
CA GLY A 52 6.96 9.19 -18.72
C GLY A 52 7.87 8.09 -18.17
N GLY A 53 9.06 8.50 -17.77
CA GLY A 53 10.04 7.59 -17.20
C GLY A 53 10.78 6.75 -18.23
N THR A 54 11.63 5.84 -17.76
CA THR A 54 12.45 4.93 -18.57
C THR A 54 11.69 3.73 -19.13
N SER A 55 10.39 3.60 -18.88
CA SER A 55 9.62 2.36 -19.10
C SER A 55 8.20 2.61 -19.62
N ASN A 56 7.98 3.44 -20.64
CA ASN A 56 6.68 3.60 -21.33
C ASN A 56 5.44 3.50 -20.38
N SER A 57 5.53 4.09 -19.21
CA SER A 57 4.47 4.07 -18.19
C SER A 57 3.44 5.16 -18.49
N PHE A 58 2.16 4.85 -18.23
CA PHE A 58 1.11 5.87 -18.22
C PHE A 58 1.16 6.60 -16.88
N ILE A 59 1.44 7.87 -16.89
CA ILE A 59 1.50 8.72 -15.70
C ILE A 59 0.34 9.71 -15.74
N PRO A 60 -0.52 9.76 -14.71
CA PRO A 60 -1.55 10.78 -14.59
C PRO A 60 -0.92 12.18 -14.54
N SER A 61 -1.55 13.16 -15.12
CA SER A 61 -1.09 14.55 -15.07
C SER A 61 -1.49 15.29 -13.79
N ALA A 62 -2.35 14.68 -12.97
CA ALA A 62 -2.79 15.20 -11.67
C ALA A 62 -2.96 14.05 -10.67
N THR A 63 -2.85 14.36 -9.38
CA THR A 63 -2.88 13.37 -8.28
C THR A 63 -4.25 12.75 -8.03
N ASP A 64 -5.33 13.37 -8.53
CA ASP A 64 -6.70 12.89 -8.43
C ASP A 64 -7.15 12.04 -9.63
N GLN A 65 -6.25 11.83 -10.59
CA GLN A 65 -6.51 11.00 -11.76
C GLN A 65 -6.12 9.56 -11.50
N GLY A 66 -6.85 8.64 -12.12
CA GLY A 66 -6.64 7.21 -12.00
C GLY A 66 -7.37 6.43 -13.08
N VAL A 67 -7.52 5.14 -12.89
CA VAL A 67 -8.21 4.24 -13.81
C VAL A 67 -9.55 3.82 -13.23
N TYR A 68 -10.63 4.01 -13.99
CA TYR A 68 -11.94 3.47 -13.62
C TYR A 68 -12.03 2.00 -14.00
N LEU A 69 -12.33 1.14 -13.04
CA LEU A 69 -12.40 -0.30 -13.24
C LEU A 69 -13.83 -0.81 -13.10
N GLY A 70 -14.25 -1.66 -14.06
CA GLY A 70 -15.54 -2.35 -14.01
C GLY A 70 -16.76 -1.47 -14.33
N VAL A 71 -16.58 -0.28 -14.92
CA VAL A 71 -17.65 0.66 -15.25
C VAL A 71 -17.48 1.26 -16.64
N THR A 72 -18.58 1.72 -17.24
CA THR A 72 -18.61 2.40 -18.53
C THR A 72 -18.72 3.93 -18.43
N SER A 73 -18.87 4.43 -17.19
CA SER A 73 -18.91 5.87 -16.90
C SER A 73 -18.13 6.15 -15.60
N ALA A 74 -17.63 7.36 -15.47
CA ALA A 74 -16.84 7.77 -14.29
C ALA A 74 -17.71 7.79 -13.03
N THR A 75 -17.39 6.93 -12.07
CA THR A 75 -18.00 6.87 -10.73
C THR A 75 -16.90 6.82 -9.69
N ALA A 76 -16.97 7.67 -8.69
CA ALA A 76 -15.88 7.84 -7.69
C ALA A 76 -15.49 6.52 -6.98
N GLN A 77 -16.45 5.63 -6.74
CA GLN A 77 -16.23 4.35 -6.07
C GLN A 77 -15.40 3.35 -6.92
N ASN A 78 -15.32 3.56 -8.22
CA ASN A 78 -14.59 2.69 -9.15
C ASN A 78 -13.26 3.29 -9.62
N LEU A 79 -12.87 4.43 -9.07
CA LEU A 79 -11.61 5.09 -9.39
C LEU A 79 -10.47 4.47 -8.58
N LEU A 80 -9.52 3.85 -9.26
CA LEU A 80 -8.23 3.45 -8.70
C LEU A 80 -7.22 4.58 -8.94
N ASN A 81 -6.99 5.40 -7.94
CA ASN A 81 -6.05 6.54 -7.98
C ASN A 81 -5.08 6.57 -6.79
N ASP A 82 -5.17 5.61 -5.89
CA ASP A 82 -4.38 5.54 -4.68
C ASP A 82 -3.78 4.14 -4.53
N TYR A 83 -2.60 3.96 -5.11
CA TYR A 83 -1.77 2.78 -4.98
C TYR A 83 -0.38 3.19 -4.54
N GLU A 84 0.11 2.58 -3.48
CA GLU A 84 1.42 2.86 -2.92
C GLU A 84 2.05 1.59 -2.34
N GLU A 85 3.33 1.41 -2.60
CA GLU A 85 4.16 0.39 -1.97
C GLU A 85 5.39 1.04 -1.33
N GLY A 86 5.83 0.47 -0.22
CA GLY A 86 7.01 0.99 0.42
C GLY A 86 7.52 0.12 1.55
N THR A 87 8.50 0.69 2.24
CA THR A 87 9.08 0.12 3.46
C THR A 87 8.74 0.98 4.66
N TRP A 88 8.68 0.36 5.82
CA TRP A 88 8.47 1.05 7.09
C TRP A 88 9.32 0.40 8.18
N THR A 89 9.50 1.10 9.28
CA THR A 89 10.30 0.63 10.41
C THR A 89 9.37 0.24 11.55
N PRO A 90 9.04 -1.05 11.69
CA PRO A 90 8.25 -1.52 12.83
C PRO A 90 9.00 -1.27 14.13
N SER A 91 8.27 -0.91 15.15
CA SER A 91 8.80 -0.76 16.49
C SER A 91 7.86 -1.38 17.51
N TYR A 92 8.41 -1.63 18.67
CA TYR A 92 7.64 -1.99 19.83
C TYR A 92 7.33 -0.73 20.65
N TYR A 93 6.09 -0.61 21.08
CA TYR A 93 5.66 0.40 22.03
C TYR A 93 5.03 -0.25 23.27
N GLY A 94 5.56 0.06 24.43
CA GLY A 94 5.02 -0.37 25.72
C GLY A 94 4.37 0.79 26.44
N LEU A 95 3.20 0.60 27.00
CA LEU A 95 2.45 1.65 27.69
C LEU A 95 3.08 2.12 29.02
N GLY A 96 4.13 1.49 29.50
CA GLY A 96 4.76 1.81 30.78
C GLY A 96 6.29 1.89 30.78
N GLY A 97 6.94 1.69 29.64
CA GLY A 97 8.41 1.68 29.57
C GLY A 97 8.99 3.03 29.20
N THR A 98 10.12 3.38 29.80
CA THR A 98 10.80 4.67 29.55
C THR A 98 11.96 4.56 28.56
N THR A 99 12.35 3.36 28.15
CA THR A 99 13.49 3.13 27.25
C THR A 99 13.08 2.24 26.10
N ALA A 100 13.37 2.68 24.89
CA ALA A 100 13.15 1.90 23.68
C ALA A 100 13.98 0.60 23.71
N PRO A 101 13.44 -0.54 23.24
CA PRO A 101 14.19 -1.76 23.09
C PRO A 101 15.36 -1.62 22.12
N THR A 102 16.35 -2.49 22.26
CA THR A 102 17.39 -2.67 21.27
C THR A 102 16.94 -3.69 20.23
N TYR A 103 17.08 -3.34 18.98
CA TYR A 103 16.69 -4.21 17.86
C TYR A 103 17.91 -4.65 17.07
N SER A 104 17.90 -5.90 16.61
CA SER A 104 18.81 -6.39 15.58
C SER A 104 18.15 -6.41 14.20
N VAL A 105 16.82 -6.48 14.14
CA VAL A 105 16.04 -6.40 12.91
C VAL A 105 14.80 -5.55 13.13
N GLN A 106 14.60 -4.57 12.26
CA GLN A 106 13.38 -3.78 12.09
C GLN A 106 13.13 -3.67 10.60
N SER A 107 12.32 -4.54 10.04
CA SER A 107 12.06 -4.59 8.60
C SER A 107 10.59 -4.76 8.34
N GLY A 108 10.00 -3.82 7.66
CA GLY A 108 8.60 -3.83 7.26
C GLY A 108 8.42 -3.41 5.81
N LYS A 109 7.40 -3.99 5.18
CA LYS A 109 6.91 -3.60 3.86
C LYS A 109 5.42 -3.33 3.94
N TYR A 110 4.93 -2.45 3.10
CA TYR A 110 3.51 -2.19 2.98
C TYR A 110 3.07 -2.11 1.53
N THR A 111 1.79 -2.39 1.33
CA THR A 111 1.04 -2.10 0.11
C THR A 111 -0.25 -1.43 0.53
N LYS A 112 -0.57 -0.29 -0.09
CA LYS A 112 -1.83 0.44 0.08
C LYS A 112 -2.57 0.50 -1.24
N VAL A 113 -3.86 0.16 -1.21
CA VAL A 113 -4.76 0.28 -2.36
C VAL A 113 -6.03 0.97 -1.89
N GLY A 114 -6.21 2.20 -2.28
CA GLY A 114 -7.26 3.04 -1.70
C GLY A 114 -7.08 3.12 -0.18
N ARG A 115 -8.10 2.71 0.56
CA ARG A 115 -8.07 2.70 2.03
C ARG A 115 -7.49 1.42 2.65
N SER A 116 -7.30 0.37 1.86
CA SER A 116 -6.80 -0.91 2.36
C SER A 116 -5.28 -0.89 2.45
N VAL A 117 -4.76 -1.17 3.64
CA VAL A 117 -3.33 -1.25 3.93
C VAL A 117 -2.97 -2.65 4.38
N THR A 118 -1.99 -3.24 3.73
CA THR A 118 -1.37 -4.50 4.14
C THR A 118 0.05 -4.23 4.63
N LEU A 119 0.34 -4.61 5.87
CA LEU A 119 1.68 -4.57 6.45
C LEU A 119 2.23 -5.98 6.60
N THR A 120 3.51 -6.14 6.32
CA THR A 120 4.27 -7.35 6.65
C THR A 120 5.62 -6.95 7.23
N GLY A 121 6.19 -7.81 8.07
CA GLY A 121 7.55 -7.51 8.56
C GLY A 121 8.07 -8.46 9.62
N THR A 122 9.29 -8.13 10.03
CA THR A 122 10.02 -8.79 11.10
C THR A 122 10.56 -7.76 12.07
N LEU A 123 10.36 -8.02 13.36
CA LEU A 123 10.93 -7.27 14.47
C LEU A 123 11.72 -8.23 15.35
N THR A 124 12.99 -7.94 15.59
CA THR A 124 13.83 -8.75 16.48
C THR A 124 14.37 -7.88 17.61
N ILE A 125 13.90 -8.15 18.82
CA ILE A 125 14.34 -7.49 20.05
C ILE A 125 15.47 -8.32 20.64
N THR A 126 16.59 -7.68 20.97
CA THR A 126 17.78 -8.32 21.58
C THR A 126 17.99 -7.94 23.04
N ALA A 127 17.48 -6.78 23.44
CA ALA A 127 17.47 -6.34 24.83
C ALA A 127 16.37 -5.30 25.05
N HIS A 128 15.79 -5.28 26.24
CA HIS A 128 14.84 -4.27 26.65
C HIS A 128 14.80 -4.14 28.19
N ASN A 129 14.40 -2.98 28.64
CA ASN A 129 13.94 -2.74 30.01
C ASN A 129 12.51 -2.17 30.00
N ALA A 130 11.80 -2.38 28.92
CA ALA A 130 10.44 -1.92 28.75
C ALA A 130 9.47 -2.69 29.66
N THR A 131 8.37 -2.05 30.04
CA THR A 131 7.27 -2.60 30.80
C THR A 131 5.95 -2.28 30.15
N GLY A 132 4.89 -2.97 30.51
CA GLY A 132 3.53 -2.74 30.03
C GLY A 132 3.15 -3.56 28.80
N ASN A 133 2.01 -3.22 28.23
CA ASN A 133 1.41 -3.99 27.14
C ASN A 133 2.26 -3.91 25.86
N MET A 134 2.42 -5.05 25.21
CA MET A 134 3.08 -5.12 23.93
C MET A 134 2.19 -4.56 22.81
N ASN A 135 2.72 -3.62 22.07
CA ASN A 135 2.09 -3.11 20.86
C ASN A 135 3.10 -3.10 19.71
N LEU A 136 2.72 -3.59 18.57
CA LEU A 136 3.39 -3.31 17.31
C LEU A 136 3.03 -1.89 16.90
N SER A 137 4.00 -1.05 16.57
CA SER A 137 3.80 0.38 16.29
C SER A 137 4.68 0.92 15.17
N GLY A 138 4.48 2.19 14.83
CA GLY A 138 5.19 2.87 13.76
C GLY A 138 4.56 2.64 12.39
N PHE A 139 3.26 2.42 12.33
CA PHE A 139 2.55 2.19 11.07
C PHE A 139 2.72 3.38 10.13
N PRO A 140 2.90 3.13 8.82
CA PRO A 140 3.06 4.21 7.84
C PRO A 140 1.80 5.05 7.65
N PHE A 141 0.63 4.49 7.99
CA PHE A 141 -0.68 5.15 7.96
C PHE A 141 -1.43 4.83 9.24
N ASN A 142 -2.13 5.83 9.77
CA ASN A 142 -3.00 5.61 10.92
C ASN A 142 -4.17 4.69 10.56
N VAL A 143 -4.55 3.85 11.49
CA VAL A 143 -5.79 3.07 11.38
C VAL A 143 -6.97 4.02 11.35
N GLY A 144 -7.91 3.81 10.44
CA GLY A 144 -9.10 4.63 10.30
C GLY A 144 -9.97 4.65 11.56
N GLY A 145 -10.85 5.65 11.64
CA GLY A 145 -11.79 5.80 12.73
C GLY A 145 -12.92 4.76 12.72
N SER A 146 -13.78 4.80 13.71
CA SER A 146 -14.94 3.91 13.82
C SER A 146 -15.94 4.07 12.67
N SER A 147 -16.04 5.26 12.10
CA SER A 147 -16.84 5.53 10.90
C SER A 147 -16.28 4.90 9.63
N ASP A 148 -15.00 4.54 9.63
CA ASP A 148 -14.28 4.04 8.46
C ASP A 148 -14.13 2.53 8.45
N ASN A 149 -14.82 1.81 9.34
CA ASN A 149 -14.62 0.37 9.57
C ASN A 149 -13.15 -0.01 9.86
N GLY A 150 -12.34 0.93 10.33
CA GLY A 150 -10.98 0.68 10.81
C GLY A 150 -10.92 -0.07 12.14
N TYR A 151 -12.08 -0.50 12.63
CA TYR A 151 -12.27 -1.17 13.91
C TYR A 151 -11.66 -2.56 13.92
N TYR A 152 -10.77 -2.81 14.88
CA TYR A 152 -10.37 -4.14 15.30
C TYR A 152 -10.00 -5.09 14.15
N ALA A 153 -9.20 -4.62 13.21
CA ALA A 153 -8.64 -5.53 12.21
C ALA A 153 -7.76 -6.55 12.93
N ALA A 154 -8.14 -7.81 12.84
CA ALA A 154 -7.33 -8.91 13.34
C ALA A 154 -6.03 -9.03 12.54
N TRP A 155 -4.97 -9.46 13.19
CA TRP A 155 -3.69 -9.65 12.56
C TRP A 155 -3.00 -10.93 13.03
N ASP A 156 -2.19 -11.48 12.13
CA ASP A 156 -1.46 -12.72 12.37
C ASP A 156 -0.01 -12.43 12.71
N TYR A 157 0.52 -13.16 13.68
CA TYR A 157 1.93 -13.09 14.01
C TYR A 157 2.49 -14.42 14.48
N TYR A 158 3.78 -14.58 14.27
CA TYR A 158 4.57 -15.71 14.73
C TYR A 158 5.67 -15.21 15.67
N MET A 159 5.77 -15.83 16.82
CA MET A 159 6.81 -15.56 17.82
C MET A 159 7.88 -16.64 17.76
N GLY A 160 9.11 -16.24 17.44
CA GLY A 160 10.29 -17.12 17.36
C GLY A 160 11.45 -16.59 18.19
N GLY A 161 12.50 -17.40 18.32
CA GLY A 161 13.69 -17.05 19.10
C GLY A 161 13.65 -17.52 20.55
N ALA A 162 14.83 -17.64 21.15
CA ALA A 162 14.99 -18.20 22.50
C ALA A 162 14.64 -17.22 23.63
N GLY A 163 14.33 -15.97 23.29
CA GLY A 163 13.98 -14.94 24.28
C GLY A 163 12.52 -14.97 24.75
N TRP A 164 11.64 -15.66 24.03
CA TRP A 164 10.25 -15.79 24.46
C TRP A 164 10.13 -16.74 25.64
N GLN A 165 9.41 -16.31 26.65
CA GLN A 165 9.20 -17.07 27.88
C GLN A 165 7.78 -16.85 28.41
N ASN A 166 7.32 -17.75 29.27
CA ASN A 166 6.01 -17.64 29.93
C ASN A 166 4.85 -17.37 28.97
N LEU A 167 4.95 -17.86 27.72
CA LEU A 167 3.86 -17.77 26.77
C LEU A 167 2.73 -18.69 27.24
N PRO A 168 1.52 -18.19 27.45
CA PRO A 168 0.39 -19.05 27.82
C PRO A 168 0.05 -20.01 26.68
N ALA A 169 -0.48 -21.19 27.04
CA ALA A 169 -1.10 -22.10 26.06
C ALA A 169 -2.48 -21.55 25.69
N ALA A 170 -2.52 -20.63 24.75
CA ALA A 170 -3.70 -19.87 24.36
C ALA A 170 -3.67 -19.53 22.89
N ASP A 171 -4.79 -19.10 22.34
CA ASP A 171 -4.87 -18.55 21.01
C ASP A 171 -4.30 -17.12 21.00
N TYR A 172 -3.32 -16.90 20.13
CA TYR A 172 -2.67 -15.60 19.99
C TYR A 172 -3.36 -14.79 18.92
N SER A 173 -3.77 -13.58 19.28
CA SER A 173 -4.40 -12.65 18.36
C SER A 173 -3.93 -11.23 18.64
N GLY A 174 -4.25 -10.34 17.71
CA GLY A 174 -4.07 -8.91 17.90
C GLY A 174 -5.16 -8.19 17.14
N TYR A 175 -5.42 -6.96 17.52
CA TYR A 175 -6.31 -6.08 16.77
C TYR A 175 -5.74 -4.68 16.68
N THR A 176 -6.19 -3.91 15.72
CA THR A 176 -5.80 -2.51 15.61
C THR A 176 -6.71 -1.63 16.47
N GLY A 177 -6.16 -0.61 17.12
CA GLY A 177 -6.96 0.47 17.67
C GLY A 177 -7.37 1.47 16.59
N VAL A 178 -8.47 2.19 16.78
CA VAL A 178 -8.90 3.26 15.86
C VAL A 178 -8.07 4.53 16.05
N ASN A 179 -7.82 5.26 14.96
CA ASN A 179 -7.05 6.51 14.95
C ASN A 179 -5.65 6.37 15.57
N THR A 180 -5.02 5.21 15.43
CA THR A 180 -3.71 4.91 15.98
C THR A 180 -2.74 4.40 14.92
N ASP A 181 -1.46 4.47 15.23
CA ASP A 181 -0.35 3.92 14.46
C ASP A 181 0.17 2.60 15.03
N ARG A 182 -0.68 1.88 15.76
CA ARG A 182 -0.27 0.70 16.52
C ARG A 182 -1.35 -0.36 16.64
N ALA A 183 -0.89 -1.59 16.92
CA ALA A 183 -1.74 -2.74 17.21
C ALA A 183 -1.26 -3.44 18.48
N PRO A 184 -2.10 -3.55 19.51
CA PRO A 184 -1.78 -4.33 20.69
C PRO A 184 -1.76 -5.83 20.39
N MET A 185 -0.94 -6.56 21.13
CA MET A 185 -0.84 -8.00 21.12
C MET A 185 -1.61 -8.59 22.30
N HIS A 186 -2.44 -9.58 22.01
CA HIS A 186 -3.29 -10.23 22.99
C HIS A 186 -3.17 -11.74 22.89
N TYR A 187 -3.61 -12.41 23.95
CA TYR A 187 -4.00 -13.81 23.92
C TYR A 187 -5.39 -13.97 24.53
N VAL A 188 -6.11 -14.96 24.07
CA VAL A 188 -7.39 -15.35 24.67
C VAL A 188 -7.08 -16.47 25.64
N ASP A 189 -7.30 -16.22 26.93
CA ASP A 189 -7.17 -17.28 27.94
C ASP A 189 -8.29 -18.31 27.74
N SER A 190 -7.93 -19.57 27.62
CA SER A 190 -8.87 -20.68 27.48
C SER A 190 -9.64 -21.01 28.79
N GLY A 191 -9.41 -20.25 29.85
CA GLY A 191 -10.13 -20.33 31.11
C GLY A 191 -11.57 -19.78 31.04
N GLU A 192 -12.35 -20.02 32.07
CA GLU A 192 -13.80 -19.72 32.18
C GLU A 192 -14.17 -18.23 32.12
N GLY A 193 -13.53 -17.42 31.30
CA GLY A 193 -13.83 -16.00 31.26
C GLY A 193 -13.70 -15.34 29.89
N HIS A 194 -13.18 -16.01 28.88
CA HIS A 194 -12.96 -15.48 27.52
C HIS A 194 -12.51 -14.00 27.47
N GLY A 195 -11.70 -13.57 28.46
CA GLY A 195 -11.18 -12.22 28.55
C GLY A 195 -9.94 -12.06 27.66
N GLU A 196 -9.91 -11.01 26.87
CA GLU A 196 -8.69 -10.61 26.17
C GLU A 196 -7.65 -10.15 27.20
N THR A 197 -6.46 -10.73 27.15
CA THR A 197 -5.36 -10.37 28.03
C THR A 197 -4.18 -9.89 27.21
N TYR A 198 -3.67 -8.71 27.55
CA TYR A 198 -2.51 -8.14 26.87
C TYR A 198 -1.23 -8.89 27.23
N PHE A 199 -0.36 -9.10 26.24
CA PHE A 199 1.00 -9.51 26.54
C PHE A 199 1.75 -8.37 27.23
N LEU A 200 2.32 -8.69 28.38
CA LEU A 200 3.23 -7.78 29.08
C LEU A 200 4.67 -8.11 28.68
N ILE A 201 5.38 -7.18 28.08
CA ILE A 201 6.72 -7.45 27.53
C ILE A 201 7.69 -7.98 28.62
N GLN A 202 7.62 -7.45 29.82
CA GLN A 202 8.49 -7.87 30.92
C GLN A 202 8.27 -9.32 31.38
N THR A 203 7.13 -9.92 30.99
CA THR A 203 6.80 -11.31 31.33
C THR A 203 7.03 -12.27 30.19
N VAL A 204 6.87 -11.84 28.96
CA VAL A 204 6.90 -12.74 27.80
C VAL A 204 8.18 -12.64 26.95
N CYS A 205 8.88 -11.51 27.00
CA CYS A 205 10.17 -11.36 26.34
C CYS A 205 11.27 -11.14 27.40
N ALA A 206 12.29 -11.96 27.38
CA ALA A 206 13.41 -11.84 28.32
C ALA A 206 14.16 -10.52 28.11
N THR A 207 14.62 -9.91 29.20
CA THR A 207 15.42 -8.67 29.13
C THR A 207 16.74 -8.83 28.41
N SER A 208 17.22 -10.08 28.31
CA SER A 208 18.34 -10.51 27.48
C SER A 208 17.95 -11.76 26.73
N GLY A 209 18.20 -11.80 25.44
CA GLY A 209 17.79 -12.90 24.57
C GLY A 209 17.12 -12.35 23.31
N THR A 210 16.86 -13.22 22.36
CA THR A 210 16.31 -12.83 21.06
C THR A 210 14.82 -13.15 20.99
N CYS A 211 13.98 -12.13 20.96
CA CYS A 211 12.55 -12.25 20.74
C CYS A 211 12.24 -11.82 19.31
N ILE A 212 11.82 -12.74 18.46
CA ILE A 212 11.51 -12.51 17.05
C ILE A 212 9.99 -12.48 16.89
N LEU A 213 9.49 -11.44 16.24
CA LEU A 213 8.10 -11.28 15.83
C LEU A 213 8.05 -11.15 14.31
N ASN A 214 7.42 -12.12 13.65
CA ASN A 214 7.04 -12.01 12.23
C ASN A 214 5.55 -11.77 12.17
N PHE A 215 5.10 -10.84 11.34
CA PHE A 215 3.70 -10.42 11.36
C PHE A 215 3.17 -10.10 9.96
N ARG A 216 1.86 -10.22 9.86
CA ARG A 216 1.05 -9.70 8.76
C ARG A 216 -0.21 -9.05 9.32
N LEU A 217 -0.52 -7.87 8.85
CA LEU A 217 -1.64 -7.06 9.30
C LEU A 217 -2.34 -6.44 8.10
N ASN A 218 -3.67 -6.47 8.11
CA ASN A 218 -4.50 -5.72 7.17
C ASN A 218 -5.43 -4.80 7.94
N TYR A 219 -5.53 -3.55 7.52
CA TYR A 219 -6.45 -2.58 8.11
C TYR A 219 -6.90 -1.54 7.08
N PHE A 220 -7.88 -0.73 7.45
CA PHE A 220 -8.32 0.41 6.65
C PHE A 220 -7.83 1.72 7.28
N THR A 221 -7.29 2.60 6.46
CA THR A 221 -6.99 3.98 6.83
C THR A 221 -8.18 4.90 6.55
N ALA A 222 -8.17 6.10 7.12
CA ALA A 222 -9.21 7.11 6.89
C ALA A 222 -9.19 7.64 5.44
#